data_17fe573c543d9aeb369c826aac2831a6
#
_entry.id   17fe573c543d9aeb369c826aac2831a6
#
_cell.length_a   1.000
_cell.length_b   1.000
_cell.length_c   1.000
_cell.angle_alpha   90.00
_cell.angle_beta   90.00
_cell.angle_gamma   90.00
#
_symmetry.space_group_name_H-M   'P 1'
#
loop_
_entity.id
_entity.type
_entity.pdbx_description
1 polymer ?
#
loop_
_entity_poly.entity_id
_entity_poly.type
_entity_poly.pdbx_seq_one_letter_code
_entity_poly.pdbx_strand_id
1 'polypeptide(L)'
;MQAVDETGALRKRYPKQEHPLKLTNSAKAATYEMMIRVPDIKKASIRFDENFGAGAPNYLGDEYIFIADALRAGLKGYYLPIVLAIHPTESSGSFRNTTQDAVVRSRIFTRVFGIWAPLMRLLFILKPPFNKFSIRNSVTFLIGR
;
A
#
# COMPACT_ATOMS: atom_id res chain seq x y z
N MET A 1 -10.57 4.12 4.02
CA MET A 1 -11.16 4.97 5.07
C MET A 1 -10.05 5.51 5.96
N GLN A 2 -10.32 6.03 7.16
CA GLN A 2 -9.35 6.63 8.08
C GLN A 2 -9.28 5.85 9.38
N ALA A 3 -8.16 5.99 10.11
CA ALA A 3 -8.05 5.53 11.48
C ALA A 3 -7.46 6.64 12.37
N VAL A 4 -7.83 6.60 13.62
CA VAL A 4 -7.26 7.43 14.68
C VAL A 4 -6.46 6.56 15.65
N ASP A 5 -5.61 7.18 16.43
CA ASP A 5 -4.98 6.53 17.58
C ASP A 5 -5.88 6.63 18.83
N GLU A 6 -5.38 6.13 19.94
CA GLU A 6 -6.06 6.14 21.24
C GLU A 6 -6.33 7.55 21.79
N THR A 7 -5.69 8.58 21.25
CA THR A 7 -5.91 10.00 21.60
C THR A 7 -6.93 10.68 20.70
N GLY A 8 -7.40 10.00 19.65
CA GLY A 8 -8.28 10.55 18.61
C GLY A 8 -7.53 11.26 17.49
N ALA A 9 -6.20 11.27 17.49
CA ALA A 9 -5.41 11.87 16.43
C ALA A 9 -5.35 10.95 15.19
N LEU A 10 -5.38 11.55 13.99
CA LEU A 10 -5.29 10.78 12.75
C LEU A 10 -3.95 10.04 12.63
N ARG A 11 -3.98 8.74 12.36
CA ARG A 11 -2.81 7.86 12.26
C ARG A 11 -1.80 8.27 11.19
N LYS A 12 -2.24 8.98 10.17
CA LYS A 12 -1.43 9.49 9.06
C LYS A 12 -2.11 10.66 8.38
N ARG A 13 -1.42 11.31 7.44
CA ARG A 13 -2.03 12.31 6.59
C ARG A 13 -2.94 11.65 5.56
N TYR A 14 -4.25 11.87 5.69
CA TYR A 14 -5.28 11.40 4.79
C TYR A 14 -5.75 12.49 3.82
N PRO A 15 -6.26 12.12 2.63
CA PRO A 15 -7.01 13.04 1.78
C PRO A 15 -8.24 13.59 2.50
N LYS A 16 -8.63 14.82 2.18
CA LYS A 16 -9.81 15.47 2.77
C LYS A 16 -11.11 15.14 2.04
N GLN A 17 -11.01 14.70 0.78
CA GLN A 17 -12.17 14.44 -0.08
C GLN A 17 -12.21 12.98 -0.49
N GLU A 18 -13.42 12.48 -0.70
CA GLU A 18 -13.63 11.17 -1.33
C GLU A 18 -13.06 11.14 -2.75
N HIS A 19 -12.60 9.98 -3.16
CA HIS A 19 -12.15 9.76 -4.52
C HIS A 19 -12.13 8.26 -4.88
N PRO A 20 -12.25 7.93 -6.16
CA PRO A 20 -12.12 6.55 -6.61
C PRO A 20 -10.68 6.03 -6.39
N LEU A 21 -10.58 4.78 -5.98
CA LEU A 21 -9.29 4.10 -5.86
C LEU A 21 -8.74 3.77 -7.25
N LYS A 22 -7.42 3.93 -7.37
CA LYS A 22 -6.62 3.58 -8.55
C LYS A 22 -5.36 2.88 -8.08
N LEU A 23 -4.67 2.17 -8.97
CA LEU A 23 -3.37 1.56 -8.66
C LEU A 23 -2.35 2.56 -8.11
N THR A 24 -2.43 3.82 -8.52
CA THR A 24 -1.47 4.87 -8.13
C THR A 24 -1.80 5.60 -6.83
N ASN A 25 -2.99 5.44 -6.25
CA ASN A 25 -3.40 6.18 -5.05
C ASN A 25 -3.79 5.29 -3.84
N SER A 26 -3.82 3.97 -3.99
CA SER A 26 -4.28 3.03 -2.96
C SER A 26 -3.16 2.42 -2.08
N ALA A 27 -1.89 2.74 -2.34
CA ALA A 27 -0.73 2.14 -1.67
C ALA A 27 -0.57 2.44 -0.16
N LYS A 28 -1.42 3.28 0.41
CA LYS A 28 -1.37 3.66 1.83
C LYS A 28 -2.47 3.03 2.68
N ALA A 29 -3.30 2.18 2.10
CA ALA A 29 -4.35 1.49 2.85
C ALA A 29 -3.72 0.56 3.89
N ALA A 30 -4.40 0.40 5.02
CA ALA A 30 -4.11 -0.62 6.01
C ALA A 30 -5.38 -1.45 6.21
N THR A 31 -5.26 -2.69 6.67
CA THR A 31 -6.38 -3.63 6.79
C THR A 31 -7.53 -3.04 7.59
N TYR A 32 -7.23 -2.40 8.73
CA TYR A 32 -8.23 -1.76 9.60
C TYR A 32 -8.89 -0.50 9.02
N GLU A 33 -8.44 -0.01 7.86
CA GLU A 33 -9.03 1.11 7.12
C GLU A 33 -9.89 0.64 5.94
N MET A 34 -10.01 -0.68 5.75
CA MET A 34 -10.70 -1.26 4.61
C MET A 34 -12.07 -1.79 5.02
N MET A 35 -13.05 -1.57 4.15
CA MET A 35 -14.35 -2.23 4.19
C MET A 35 -14.58 -2.88 2.83
N ILE A 36 -14.89 -4.17 2.82
CA ILE A 36 -15.00 -4.95 1.58
C ILE A 36 -16.38 -5.60 1.49
N ARG A 37 -16.92 -5.68 0.29
CA ARG A 37 -18.12 -6.45 -0.01
C ARG A 37 -17.73 -7.89 -0.31
N VAL A 38 -17.82 -8.75 0.71
CA VAL A 38 -17.33 -10.13 0.66
C VAL A 38 -17.89 -10.95 -0.53
N PRO A 39 -19.20 -10.86 -0.90
CA PRO A 39 -19.70 -11.59 -2.06
C PRO A 39 -18.98 -11.25 -3.37
N ASP A 40 -18.65 -9.97 -3.60
CA ASP A 40 -17.97 -9.54 -4.82
C ASP A 40 -16.51 -10.03 -4.87
N ILE A 41 -15.83 -9.96 -3.72
CA ILE A 41 -14.46 -10.49 -3.57
C ILE A 41 -14.41 -12.00 -3.81
N LYS A 42 -15.37 -12.75 -3.24
CA LYS A 42 -15.49 -14.20 -3.46
C LYS A 42 -15.77 -14.53 -4.92
N LYS A 43 -16.74 -13.83 -5.55
CA LYS A 43 -17.09 -14.01 -6.96
C LYS A 43 -15.89 -13.76 -7.88
N ALA A 44 -15.08 -12.76 -7.58
CA ALA A 44 -13.87 -12.43 -8.32
C ALA A 44 -12.65 -13.29 -7.93
N SER A 45 -12.80 -14.22 -6.99
CA SER A 45 -11.73 -15.11 -6.49
C SER A 45 -10.50 -14.36 -5.98
N ILE A 46 -10.69 -13.17 -5.42
CA ILE A 46 -9.60 -12.34 -4.90
C ILE A 46 -9.22 -12.80 -3.49
N ARG A 47 -7.91 -12.91 -3.25
CA ARG A 47 -7.32 -13.29 -1.97
C ARG A 47 -6.13 -12.41 -1.66
N PHE A 48 -5.75 -12.36 -0.39
CA PHE A 48 -4.45 -11.80 0.00
C PHE A 48 -3.33 -12.66 -0.56
N ASP A 49 -2.25 -12.02 -1.01
CA ASP A 49 -1.05 -12.70 -1.51
C ASP A 49 -0.18 -13.10 -0.30
N GLU A 50 -0.11 -14.37 0.00
CA GLU A 50 0.58 -14.93 1.18
C GLU A 50 2.10 -14.67 1.20
N ASN A 51 2.69 -14.21 0.09
CA ASN A 51 4.09 -13.81 0.04
C ASN A 51 4.32 -12.40 0.60
N PHE A 52 3.25 -11.66 0.91
CA PHE A 52 3.29 -10.27 1.37
C PHE A 52 2.45 -10.09 2.65
N GLY A 53 2.87 -9.16 3.50
CA GLY A 53 2.19 -8.82 4.75
C GLY A 53 2.89 -9.33 6.00
N ALA A 54 2.27 -9.12 7.15
CA ALA A 54 2.84 -9.48 8.43
C ALA A 54 3.14 -11.00 8.53
N GLY A 55 4.37 -11.36 8.87
CA GLY A 55 4.83 -12.75 8.94
C GLY A 55 5.24 -13.37 7.61
N ALA A 56 5.01 -12.72 6.49
CA ALA A 56 5.43 -13.17 5.18
C ALA A 56 6.88 -12.76 4.85
N PRO A 57 7.51 -13.40 3.82
CA PRO A 57 8.85 -13.02 3.36
C PRO A 57 8.97 -11.53 2.98
N ASN A 58 7.89 -10.94 2.47
CA ASN A 58 7.79 -9.50 2.22
C ASN A 58 6.80 -8.91 3.23
N TYR A 59 7.31 -8.32 4.30
CA TYR A 59 6.57 -7.96 5.52
C TYR A 59 5.53 -6.84 5.36
N LEU A 60 5.24 -6.37 4.15
CA LEU A 60 4.22 -5.33 3.87
C LEU A 60 3.70 -5.44 2.43
N GLY A 61 2.59 -4.74 2.15
CA GLY A 61 2.06 -4.54 0.80
C GLY A 61 0.87 -5.40 0.44
N ASP A 62 0.46 -6.30 1.29
CA ASP A 62 -0.67 -7.20 1.12
C ASP A 62 -1.99 -6.46 0.84
N GLU A 63 -2.31 -5.41 1.59
CA GLU A 63 -3.51 -4.61 1.36
C GLU A 63 -3.46 -3.90 0.00
N TYR A 64 -2.30 -3.36 -0.36
CA TYR A 64 -2.16 -2.69 -1.65
C TYR A 64 -2.31 -3.66 -2.81
N ILE A 65 -1.72 -4.86 -2.72
CA ILE A 65 -1.84 -5.91 -3.72
C ILE A 65 -3.29 -6.38 -3.82
N PHE A 66 -3.96 -6.62 -2.69
CA PHE A 66 -5.37 -7.00 -2.63
C PHE A 66 -6.27 -5.97 -3.34
N ILE A 67 -6.08 -4.67 -3.05
CA ILE A 67 -6.83 -3.60 -3.72
C ILE A 67 -6.50 -3.57 -5.22
N ALA A 68 -5.24 -3.75 -5.60
CA ALA A 68 -4.83 -3.75 -7.00
C ALA A 68 -5.47 -4.91 -7.78
N ASP A 69 -5.54 -6.10 -7.19
CA ASP A 69 -6.17 -7.26 -7.79
C ASP A 69 -7.70 -7.07 -7.91
N ALA A 70 -8.34 -6.48 -6.89
CA ALA A 70 -9.75 -6.12 -6.94
C ALA A 70 -10.06 -5.13 -8.09
N LEU A 71 -9.25 -4.09 -8.21
CA LEU A 71 -9.40 -3.11 -9.28
C LEU A 71 -9.19 -3.72 -10.68
N ARG A 72 -8.23 -4.65 -10.83
CA ARG A 72 -8.00 -5.37 -12.10
C ARG A 72 -9.12 -6.32 -12.47
N ALA A 73 -9.78 -6.90 -11.48
CA ALA A 73 -10.97 -7.71 -11.68
C ALA A 73 -12.22 -6.86 -12.01
N GLY A 74 -12.08 -5.55 -12.19
CA GLY A 74 -13.16 -4.63 -12.54
C GLY A 74 -14.02 -4.18 -11.36
N LEU A 75 -13.63 -4.51 -10.12
CA LEU A 75 -14.33 -4.00 -8.95
C LEU A 75 -14.00 -2.52 -8.73
N LYS A 76 -14.97 -1.77 -8.23
CA LYS A 76 -14.82 -0.35 -7.92
C LYS A 76 -14.55 -0.17 -6.44
N GLY A 77 -13.55 0.63 -6.09
CA GLY A 77 -13.24 1.03 -4.73
C GLY A 77 -13.24 2.54 -4.59
N TYR A 78 -13.58 3.04 -3.40
CA TYR A 78 -13.57 4.45 -3.06
C TYR A 78 -12.85 4.68 -1.75
N TYR A 79 -12.07 5.74 -1.69
CA TYR A 79 -11.62 6.30 -0.44
C TYR A 79 -12.73 7.21 0.11
N LEU A 80 -13.10 7.02 1.37
CA LEU A 80 -14.04 7.86 2.10
C LEU A 80 -13.33 8.49 3.31
N PRO A 81 -13.45 9.81 3.55
CA PRO A 81 -12.84 10.48 4.69
C PRO A 81 -13.64 10.25 5.98
N ILE A 82 -13.85 9.00 6.32
CA ILE A 82 -14.62 8.55 7.49
C ILE A 82 -13.70 7.73 8.38
N VAL A 83 -13.69 8.04 9.68
CA VAL A 83 -12.96 7.25 10.68
C VAL A 83 -13.67 5.92 10.88
N LEU A 84 -12.97 4.84 10.60
CA LEU A 84 -13.49 3.47 10.69
C LEU A 84 -12.97 2.73 11.93
N ALA A 85 -11.74 3.04 12.36
CA ALA A 85 -11.08 2.28 13.41
C ALA A 85 -10.23 3.15 14.33
N ILE A 86 -10.03 2.65 15.54
CA ILE A 86 -9.00 3.12 16.46
C ILE A 86 -7.87 2.09 16.43
N HIS A 87 -6.63 2.52 16.23
CA HIS A 87 -5.47 1.64 16.15
C HIS A 87 -4.28 2.26 16.89
N PRO A 88 -3.62 1.54 17.82
CA PRO A 88 -2.50 2.04 18.59
C PRO A 88 -1.40 2.68 17.75
N THR A 89 -0.69 3.62 18.35
CA THR A 89 0.39 4.38 17.66
C THR A 89 1.52 3.47 17.21
N GLU A 90 1.86 2.44 17.96
CA GLU A 90 2.86 1.46 17.56
C GLU A 90 2.32 0.53 16.46
N SER A 91 3.06 0.40 15.37
CA SER A 91 2.73 -0.51 14.29
C SER A 91 3.98 -1.13 13.68
N SER A 92 3.85 -2.35 13.17
CA SER A 92 4.92 -3.10 12.50
C SER A 92 5.49 -2.41 11.24
N GLY A 93 4.81 -1.39 10.72
CA GLY A 93 5.23 -0.63 9.53
C GLY A 93 6.26 0.48 9.77
N SER A 94 6.86 0.57 10.97
CA SER A 94 7.80 1.64 11.34
C SER A 94 9.23 1.48 10.78
N PHE A 95 9.57 0.33 10.23
CA PHE A 95 10.88 0.11 9.59
C PHE A 95 10.93 0.79 8.21
N ARG A 96 11.32 2.07 8.19
CA ARG A 96 11.46 2.84 6.94
C ARG A 96 12.93 3.11 6.64
N ASN A 97 13.27 3.16 5.33
CA ASN A 97 14.58 3.55 4.81
C ASN A 97 15.72 2.51 4.97
N THR A 98 15.42 1.25 5.22
CA THR A 98 16.40 0.18 5.13
C THR A 98 16.54 -0.32 3.68
N THR A 99 17.65 -0.98 3.37
CA THR A 99 17.81 -1.66 2.07
C THR A 99 16.73 -2.73 1.87
N GLN A 100 16.36 -3.44 2.94
CA GLN A 100 15.27 -4.41 2.89
C GLN A 100 13.91 -3.77 2.56
N ASP A 101 13.60 -2.59 3.12
CA ASP A 101 12.40 -1.83 2.78
C ASP A 101 12.37 -1.46 1.28
N ALA A 102 13.52 -1.05 0.71
CA ALA A 102 13.63 -0.76 -0.71
C ALA A 102 13.38 -1.99 -1.59
N VAL A 103 13.94 -3.16 -1.21
CA VAL A 103 13.72 -4.44 -1.91
C VAL A 103 12.24 -4.85 -1.86
N VAL A 104 11.63 -4.86 -0.67
CA VAL A 104 10.23 -5.27 -0.50
C VAL A 104 9.30 -4.35 -1.30
N ARG A 105 9.49 -3.03 -1.22
CA ARG A 105 8.69 -2.08 -2.03
C ARG A 105 8.90 -2.28 -3.52
N SER A 106 10.10 -2.59 -3.96
CA SER A 106 10.37 -2.91 -5.35
C SER A 106 9.58 -4.13 -5.82
N ARG A 107 9.53 -5.19 -5.01
CA ARG A 107 8.72 -6.39 -5.30
C ARG A 107 7.23 -6.09 -5.35
N ILE A 108 6.72 -5.25 -4.44
CA ILE A 108 5.33 -4.78 -4.48
C ILE A 108 5.05 -4.07 -5.81
N PHE A 109 5.93 -3.16 -6.24
CA PHE A 109 5.76 -2.48 -7.53
C PHE A 109 5.76 -3.45 -8.71
N THR A 110 6.63 -4.47 -8.69
CA THR A 110 6.62 -5.53 -9.70
C THR A 110 5.30 -6.28 -9.71
N ARG A 111 4.80 -6.67 -8.53
CA ARG A 111 3.54 -7.40 -8.38
C ARG A 111 2.33 -6.57 -8.84
N VAL A 112 2.34 -5.27 -8.51
CA VAL A 112 1.24 -4.35 -8.82
C VAL A 112 1.31 -3.82 -10.25
N PHE A 113 2.45 -3.56 -10.83
CA PHE A 113 2.55 -2.87 -12.14
C PHE A 113 3.10 -3.76 -13.25
N GLY A 114 3.56 -4.97 -12.95
CA GLY A 114 4.10 -5.90 -13.94
C GLY A 114 5.22 -5.26 -14.77
N ILE A 115 5.10 -5.31 -16.08
CA ILE A 115 6.08 -4.75 -17.02
C ILE A 115 6.30 -3.24 -16.88
N TRP A 116 5.32 -2.51 -16.32
CA TRP A 116 5.41 -1.07 -16.06
C TRP A 116 6.13 -0.73 -14.75
N ALA A 117 6.51 -1.73 -13.96
CA ALA A 117 7.13 -1.50 -12.66
C ALA A 117 8.39 -0.64 -12.69
N PRO A 118 9.33 -0.78 -13.66
CA PRO A 118 10.52 0.08 -13.71
C PRO A 118 10.15 1.56 -13.88
N LEU A 119 9.23 1.86 -14.78
CA LEU A 119 8.74 3.23 -14.99
C LEU A 119 8.06 3.77 -13.74
N MET A 120 7.21 2.97 -13.11
CA MET A 120 6.48 3.38 -11.91
C MET A 120 7.40 3.60 -10.70
N ARG A 121 8.48 2.82 -10.57
CA ARG A 121 9.53 3.03 -9.57
C ARG A 121 10.26 4.33 -9.80
N LEU A 122 10.62 4.65 -11.05
CA LEU A 122 11.26 5.91 -11.39
C LEU A 122 10.37 7.11 -11.04
N LEU A 123 9.10 7.08 -11.45
CA LEU A 123 8.13 8.12 -11.13
C LEU A 123 7.93 8.27 -9.62
N PHE A 124 7.98 7.16 -8.88
CA PHE A 124 7.87 7.17 -7.42
C PHE A 124 9.06 7.87 -6.75
N ILE A 125 10.30 7.64 -7.21
CA ILE A 125 11.50 8.29 -6.67
C ILE A 125 11.50 9.79 -7.00
N LEU A 126 11.06 10.17 -8.18
CA LEU A 126 11.02 11.56 -8.62
C LEU A 126 9.95 12.40 -7.89
N LYS A 127 8.96 11.75 -7.25
CA LYS A 127 7.88 12.44 -6.56
C LYS A 127 8.26 12.80 -5.11
N PRO A 128 8.29 14.09 -4.72
CA PRO A 128 8.48 14.48 -3.33
C PRO A 128 7.36 13.87 -2.43
N PRO A 129 7.64 13.44 -1.19
CA PRO A 129 8.84 13.58 -0.38
C PRO A 129 9.77 12.34 -0.36
N PHE A 130 9.84 11.57 -1.42
CA PHE A 130 10.64 10.34 -1.49
C PHE A 130 12.15 10.57 -1.52
N ASN A 131 12.63 11.81 -1.51
CA ASN A 131 14.02 12.19 -1.23
C ASN A 131 14.59 11.63 0.10
N LYS A 132 13.83 10.78 0.80
CA LYS A 132 14.26 10.11 2.04
C LYS A 132 15.00 8.80 1.82
N PHE A 133 14.97 8.22 0.63
CA PHE A 133 15.84 7.10 0.32
C PHE A 133 17.28 7.59 0.13
N SER A 134 18.25 6.91 0.77
CA SER A 134 19.66 7.07 0.39
C SER A 134 19.84 6.74 -1.09
N ILE A 135 20.89 7.25 -1.72
CA ILE A 135 21.23 6.93 -3.12
C ILE A 135 21.26 5.42 -3.33
N ARG A 136 21.91 4.68 -2.40
CA ARG A 136 21.97 3.21 -2.43
C ARG A 136 20.60 2.56 -2.46
N ASN A 137 19.70 2.98 -1.56
CA ASN A 137 18.35 2.42 -1.46
C ASN A 137 17.49 2.79 -2.67
N SER A 138 17.70 3.97 -3.26
CA SER A 138 17.07 4.37 -4.51
C SER A 138 17.47 3.46 -5.67
N VAL A 139 18.76 3.15 -5.80
CA VAL A 139 19.30 2.22 -6.80
C VAL A 139 18.72 0.81 -6.57
N THR A 140 18.76 0.31 -5.32
CA THR A 140 18.16 -0.98 -4.94
C THR A 140 16.68 -1.05 -5.33
N PHE A 141 15.92 -0.01 -5.02
CA PHE A 141 14.50 0.06 -5.36
C PHE A 141 14.25 0.07 -6.87
N LEU A 142 15.05 0.81 -7.65
CA LEU A 142 14.92 0.87 -9.12
C LEU A 142 15.23 -0.47 -9.77
N ILE A 143 16.32 -1.10 -9.38
CA ILE A 143 16.79 -2.37 -9.97
C ILE A 143 15.89 -3.55 -9.55
N GLY A 144 15.32 -3.48 -8.34
CA GLY A 144 14.44 -4.53 -7.83
C GLY A 144 15.17 -5.72 -7.19
N ARG A 145 16.41 -5.50 -6.78
CA ARG A 145 17.29 -6.50 -6.15
C ARG A 145 17.86 -5.98 -4.84
#